data_2e81318d2b0b95a49f6544abb335b759
#
_entry.id   2e81318d2b0b95a49f6544abb335b759
#
_cell.length_a   1.000
_cell.length_b   1.000
_cell.length_c   1.000
_cell.angle_alpha   90.00
_cell.angle_beta   90.00
_cell.angle_gamma   90.00
#
_symmetry.space_group_name_H-M   'P 1'
#
loop_
_entity.id
_entity.type
_entity.pdbx_description
1 polymer ?
#
loop_
_entity_poly.entity_id
_entity_poly.type
_entity_poly.pdbx_seq_one_letter_code
_entity_poly.pdbx_strand_id
1 'polypeptide(L)'
;MRYITFIAGLLLFSCHGFSQNIVHYAPPGFDIFRPDIPHGKVDTFYYDSKTVGVKRRSLIYTPPGYSKDKKYPVLYLLHGIGGNEFEWLNNGHPQIILDNLYAEKKVEPMIVVLPNGRAMKDDSPGKNIFDSAKVQAFATFEKDLLNDLIPYIDSHYPVYTDREHRAIAGLSMGGGQSLNFGLGNLNKFAWIGAFSAAPNTKKPEELVPDPEKARKMLKLLWISCGDSDRLITFSKRTHDYLTAHDVPHIYYIEPGVHEFKVWKNGLYMFSQLIFKPVDTSTFPKYVYNPGASQK
;
A
#
# COMPACT_ATOMS: atom_id res chain seq x y z
N MET A 1 -64.54 28.48 -11.74
CA MET A 1 -63.10 28.60 -11.67
C MET A 1 -62.57 27.59 -10.65
N ARG A 2 -61.87 26.54 -11.11
CA ARG A 2 -61.31 25.51 -10.24
C ARG A 2 -59.79 25.78 -10.16
N TYR A 3 -59.29 26.05 -8.98
CA TYR A 3 -57.84 26.20 -8.73
C TYR A 3 -57.21 24.83 -8.52
N ILE A 4 -56.27 24.46 -9.40
CA ILE A 4 -55.45 23.27 -9.25
C ILE A 4 -54.16 23.70 -8.54
N THR A 5 -54.00 23.24 -7.30
CA THR A 5 -52.80 23.47 -6.50
C THR A 5 -51.76 22.36 -6.84
N PHE A 6 -50.64 22.73 -7.49
CA PHE A 6 -49.52 21.85 -7.68
C PHE A 6 -48.69 21.80 -6.40
N ILE A 7 -48.64 20.63 -5.77
CA ILE A 7 -47.70 20.35 -4.68
C ILE A 7 -46.41 19.82 -5.32
N ALA A 8 -45.35 20.63 -5.35
CA ALA A 8 -44.02 20.21 -5.72
C ALA A 8 -43.39 19.44 -4.55
N GLY A 9 -43.31 18.12 -4.68
CA GLY A 9 -42.61 17.27 -3.71
C GLY A 9 -41.10 17.45 -3.85
N LEU A 10 -40.47 18.04 -2.85
CA LEU A 10 -39.00 18.14 -2.75
C LEU A 10 -38.45 16.78 -2.30
N LEU A 11 -37.87 16.01 -3.24
CA LEU A 11 -37.13 14.80 -2.91
C LEU A 11 -35.77 15.21 -2.32
N LEU A 12 -35.67 15.18 -1.01
CA LEU A 12 -34.40 15.28 -0.29
C LEU A 12 -33.64 13.97 -0.48
N PHE A 13 -32.67 13.96 -1.40
CA PHE A 13 -31.62 12.93 -1.44
C PHE A 13 -30.71 13.10 -0.21
N SER A 14 -30.95 12.30 0.83
CA SER A 14 -30.01 12.18 1.93
C SER A 14 -28.76 11.43 1.41
N CYS A 15 -27.71 12.15 1.05
CA CYS A 15 -26.39 11.58 0.93
C CYS A 15 -25.97 11.04 2.30
N HIS A 16 -26.13 9.74 2.52
CA HIS A 16 -25.50 9.08 3.64
C HIS A 16 -23.99 9.03 3.32
N GLY A 17 -23.26 9.99 3.83
CA GLY A 17 -21.82 9.94 3.86
C GLY A 17 -21.42 8.72 4.71
N PHE A 18 -20.89 7.68 4.07
CA PHE A 18 -20.23 6.61 4.79
C PHE A 18 -18.96 7.18 5.40
N SER A 19 -19.01 7.57 6.68
CA SER A 19 -17.81 7.78 7.47
C SER A 19 -17.05 6.46 7.48
N GLN A 20 -15.89 6.43 6.84
CA GLN A 20 -15.01 5.26 6.93
C GLN A 20 -14.51 5.19 8.37
N ASN A 21 -15.06 4.26 9.15
CA ASN A 21 -14.49 3.93 10.46
C ASN A 21 -13.12 3.31 10.25
N ILE A 22 -12.07 4.07 10.50
CA ILE A 22 -10.71 3.55 10.50
C ILE A 22 -10.62 2.55 11.66
N VAL A 23 -10.45 1.27 11.33
CA VAL A 23 -10.27 0.22 12.34
C VAL A 23 -8.94 0.46 13.04
N HIS A 24 -8.96 0.66 14.34
CA HIS A 24 -7.77 1.01 15.12
C HIS A 24 -6.78 -0.15 15.31
N TYR A 25 -7.20 -1.38 15.04
CA TYR A 25 -6.37 -2.59 15.10
C TYR A 25 -7.05 -3.74 14.38
N ALA A 26 -6.28 -4.64 13.78
CA ALA A 26 -6.83 -5.85 13.18
C ALA A 26 -7.38 -6.79 14.28
N PRO A 27 -8.59 -7.36 14.10
CA PRO A 27 -9.16 -8.29 15.07
C PRO A 27 -8.32 -9.59 15.16
N PRO A 28 -8.34 -10.31 16.29
CA PRO A 28 -7.71 -11.62 16.36
C PRO A 28 -8.20 -12.53 15.23
N GLY A 29 -7.26 -13.25 14.60
CA GLY A 29 -7.59 -14.19 13.53
C GLY A 29 -7.73 -13.58 12.12
N PHE A 30 -7.48 -12.28 11.95
CA PHE A 30 -7.56 -11.61 10.64
C PHE A 30 -6.62 -12.22 9.59
N ASP A 31 -5.55 -12.87 10.01
CA ASP A 31 -4.50 -13.50 9.21
C ASP A 31 -4.51 -15.05 9.31
N ILE A 32 -5.59 -15.62 9.83
CA ILE A 32 -5.78 -17.09 9.89
C ILE A 32 -6.51 -17.57 8.63
N PHE A 33 -6.00 -18.65 8.03
CA PHE A 33 -6.63 -19.30 6.88
C PHE A 33 -8.03 -19.84 7.23
N ARG A 34 -9.02 -19.51 6.42
CA ARG A 34 -10.42 -19.90 6.58
C ARG A 34 -10.83 -20.80 5.42
N PRO A 35 -10.92 -22.14 5.61
CA PRO A 35 -11.20 -23.08 4.51
C PRO A 35 -12.62 -22.96 3.93
N ASP A 36 -13.51 -22.26 4.59
CA ASP A 36 -14.92 -22.08 4.26
C ASP A 36 -15.22 -20.91 3.31
N ILE A 37 -14.18 -20.15 2.89
CA ILE A 37 -14.33 -18.99 2.01
C ILE A 37 -13.64 -19.23 0.65
N PRO A 38 -14.04 -18.51 -0.41
CA PRO A 38 -13.29 -18.51 -1.66
C PRO A 38 -11.89 -17.89 -1.50
N HIS A 39 -10.90 -18.48 -2.18
CA HIS A 39 -9.50 -18.03 -2.12
C HIS A 39 -9.03 -17.46 -3.45
N GLY A 40 -8.16 -16.46 -3.37
CA GLY A 40 -7.35 -16.01 -4.47
C GLY A 40 -6.22 -16.98 -4.80
N LYS A 41 -5.47 -16.67 -5.84
CA LYS A 41 -4.35 -17.48 -6.32
C LYS A 41 -3.07 -16.67 -6.34
N VAL A 42 -1.98 -17.26 -5.88
CA VAL A 42 -0.63 -16.71 -6.03
C VAL A 42 0.11 -17.49 -7.11
N ASP A 43 0.55 -16.79 -8.14
CA ASP A 43 1.35 -17.34 -9.23
C ASP A 43 2.71 -16.65 -9.31
N THR A 44 3.70 -17.36 -9.86
CA THR A 44 5.01 -16.81 -10.22
C THR A 44 5.01 -16.40 -11.69
N PHE A 45 5.54 -15.22 -11.98
CA PHE A 45 5.79 -14.80 -13.35
C PHE A 45 7.19 -14.22 -13.51
N TYR A 46 7.61 -14.07 -14.76
CA TYR A 46 8.91 -13.50 -15.13
C TYR A 46 8.70 -12.38 -16.15
N TYR A 47 9.44 -11.30 -16.01
CA TYR A 47 9.46 -10.19 -16.95
C TYR A 47 10.88 -9.82 -17.36
N ASP A 48 11.03 -9.30 -18.55
CA ASP A 48 12.34 -8.85 -19.06
C ASP A 48 12.62 -7.44 -18.53
N SER A 49 13.57 -7.35 -17.58
CA SER A 49 14.04 -6.06 -17.06
C SER A 49 15.13 -5.52 -17.97
N LYS A 50 14.82 -4.48 -18.73
CA LYS A 50 15.82 -3.74 -19.53
C LYS A 50 16.73 -2.94 -18.61
N THR A 51 16.22 -2.47 -17.48
CA THR A 51 16.96 -1.74 -16.44
C THR A 51 18.10 -2.56 -15.87
N VAL A 52 17.88 -3.85 -15.61
CA VAL A 52 18.89 -4.76 -15.02
C VAL A 52 19.60 -5.58 -16.10
N GLY A 53 18.98 -5.76 -17.26
CA GLY A 53 19.52 -6.56 -18.37
C GLY A 53 19.37 -8.07 -18.18
N VAL A 54 18.40 -8.51 -17.35
CA VAL A 54 18.09 -9.93 -17.12
C VAL A 54 16.58 -10.12 -16.95
N LYS A 55 16.14 -11.37 -17.10
CA LYS A 55 14.77 -11.76 -16.75
C LYS A 55 14.66 -11.81 -15.22
N ARG A 56 13.67 -11.08 -14.67
CA ARG A 56 13.43 -11.00 -13.23
C ARG A 56 12.14 -11.71 -12.84
N ARG A 57 12.12 -12.28 -11.66
CA ARG A 57 10.97 -12.99 -11.08
C ARG A 57 10.14 -12.06 -10.20
N SER A 58 8.83 -12.27 -10.21
CA SER A 58 7.88 -11.64 -9.30
C SER A 58 6.74 -12.60 -8.98
N LEU A 59 6.03 -12.38 -7.89
CA LEU A 59 4.79 -13.07 -7.59
C LEU A 59 3.60 -12.15 -7.88
N ILE A 60 2.46 -12.77 -8.16
CA ILE A 60 1.20 -12.07 -8.36
C ILE A 60 0.08 -12.82 -7.67
N TYR A 61 -0.68 -12.10 -6.85
CA TYR A 61 -1.92 -12.56 -6.28
C TYR A 61 -3.08 -12.03 -7.11
N THR A 62 -3.99 -12.94 -7.50
CA THR A 62 -5.27 -12.61 -8.13
C THR A 62 -6.41 -12.92 -7.16
N PRO A 63 -7.44 -12.03 -7.03
CA PRO A 63 -8.47 -12.18 -6.01
C PRO A 63 -9.41 -13.35 -6.28
N PRO A 64 -10.17 -13.81 -5.27
CA PRO A 64 -11.25 -14.77 -5.46
C PRO A 64 -12.20 -14.33 -6.58
N GLY A 65 -12.56 -15.26 -7.48
CA GLY A 65 -13.42 -14.93 -8.62
C GLY A 65 -12.76 -14.07 -9.70
N TYR A 66 -11.42 -14.05 -9.76
CA TYR A 66 -10.69 -13.39 -10.84
C TYR A 66 -11.15 -13.83 -12.23
N SER A 67 -11.36 -12.87 -13.12
CA SER A 67 -11.71 -13.09 -14.52
C SER A 67 -10.94 -12.15 -15.43
N LYS A 68 -10.61 -12.60 -16.63
CA LYS A 68 -9.98 -11.75 -17.65
C LYS A 68 -10.95 -10.73 -18.28
N ASP A 69 -12.25 -10.89 -18.04
CA ASP A 69 -13.29 -10.00 -18.56
C ASP A 69 -13.53 -8.77 -17.68
N LYS A 70 -12.84 -8.67 -16.54
CA LYS A 70 -12.94 -7.56 -15.59
C LYS A 70 -11.57 -6.90 -15.43
N LYS A 71 -11.56 -5.59 -15.22
CA LYS A 71 -10.34 -4.86 -14.87
C LYS A 71 -10.21 -4.73 -13.35
N TYR A 72 -8.97 -4.75 -12.88
CA TYR A 72 -8.64 -4.68 -11.46
C TYR A 72 -7.65 -3.54 -11.18
N PRO A 73 -7.76 -2.85 -10.04
CA PRO A 73 -6.69 -2.02 -9.54
C PRO A 73 -5.52 -2.89 -9.07
N VAL A 74 -4.33 -2.27 -8.97
CA VAL A 74 -3.08 -2.99 -8.65
C VAL A 74 -2.39 -2.39 -7.44
N LEU A 75 -2.04 -3.24 -6.48
CA LEU A 75 -1.14 -2.93 -5.37
C LEU A 75 0.24 -3.56 -5.63
N TYR A 76 1.31 -2.76 -5.67
CA TYR A 76 2.69 -3.23 -5.61
C TYR A 76 3.13 -3.27 -4.16
N LEU A 77 3.42 -4.47 -3.63
CA LEU A 77 3.72 -4.70 -2.21
C LEU A 77 5.19 -5.12 -2.03
N LEU A 78 5.99 -4.23 -1.43
CA LEU A 78 7.44 -4.29 -1.41
C LEU A 78 7.99 -4.88 -0.11
N HIS A 79 9.04 -5.70 -0.24
CA HIS A 79 9.72 -6.39 0.87
C HIS A 79 10.83 -5.56 1.53
N GLY A 80 11.39 -6.06 2.63
CA GLY A 80 12.48 -5.45 3.38
C GLY A 80 13.89 -5.81 2.88
N ILE A 81 14.92 -5.30 3.57
CA ILE A 81 16.33 -5.45 3.17
C ILE A 81 16.80 -6.90 3.13
N GLY A 82 16.32 -7.75 4.02
CA GLY A 82 16.69 -9.17 4.11
C GLY A 82 15.85 -10.09 3.23
N GLY A 83 14.80 -9.56 2.60
CA GLY A 83 13.82 -10.33 1.86
C GLY A 83 14.04 -10.39 0.36
N ASN A 84 13.06 -10.99 -0.28
CA ASN A 84 12.84 -11.05 -1.72
C ASN A 84 11.32 -11.09 -1.98
N GLU A 85 10.91 -11.39 -3.21
CA GLU A 85 9.48 -11.47 -3.61
C GLU A 85 8.63 -12.44 -2.77
N PHE A 86 9.26 -13.39 -2.05
CA PHE A 86 8.56 -14.34 -1.17
C PHE A 86 8.41 -13.87 0.29
N GLU A 87 9.08 -12.79 0.70
CA GLU A 87 9.10 -12.38 2.12
C GLU A 87 7.70 -12.12 2.68
N TRP A 88 6.88 -11.35 1.95
CA TRP A 88 5.49 -11.12 2.33
C TRP A 88 4.68 -12.42 2.35
N LEU A 89 4.81 -13.25 1.31
CA LEU A 89 4.07 -14.51 1.21
C LEU A 89 4.36 -15.45 2.38
N ASN A 90 5.66 -15.58 2.74
CA ASN A 90 6.11 -16.52 3.76
C ASN A 90 5.85 -16.05 5.20
N ASN A 91 5.88 -14.74 5.45
CA ASN A 91 5.84 -14.20 6.82
C ASN A 91 4.61 -13.30 7.06
N GLY A 92 4.11 -12.65 6.03
CA GLY A 92 2.99 -11.70 6.09
C GLY A 92 1.64 -12.29 5.71
N HIS A 93 1.64 -13.34 4.91
CA HIS A 93 0.45 -14.02 4.39
C HIS A 93 -0.60 -13.07 3.78
N PRO A 94 -0.21 -12.14 2.88
CA PRO A 94 -1.12 -11.12 2.34
C PRO A 94 -2.33 -11.73 1.63
N GLN A 95 -2.16 -12.92 1.00
CA GLN A 95 -3.26 -13.65 0.36
C GLN A 95 -4.35 -14.05 1.36
N ILE A 96 -3.97 -14.50 2.57
CA ILE A 96 -4.93 -14.89 3.62
C ILE A 96 -5.66 -13.66 4.15
N ILE A 97 -4.92 -12.59 4.43
CA ILE A 97 -5.49 -11.31 4.91
C ILE A 97 -6.50 -10.77 3.90
N LEU A 98 -6.16 -10.77 2.61
CA LEU A 98 -7.02 -10.25 1.56
C LEU A 98 -8.23 -11.17 1.33
N ASP A 99 -8.07 -12.49 1.31
CA ASP A 99 -9.18 -13.43 1.16
C ASP A 99 -10.21 -13.26 2.28
N ASN A 100 -9.74 -13.12 3.54
CA ASN A 100 -10.61 -12.84 4.69
C ASN A 100 -11.36 -11.51 4.53
N LEU A 101 -10.65 -10.45 4.15
CA LEU A 101 -11.25 -9.13 3.89
C LEU A 101 -12.24 -9.15 2.72
N TYR A 102 -11.99 -9.96 1.69
CA TYR A 102 -12.91 -10.17 0.58
C TYR A 102 -14.20 -10.84 1.04
N ALA A 103 -14.09 -11.93 1.78
CA ALA A 103 -15.25 -12.64 2.33
C ALA A 103 -16.11 -11.71 3.20
N GLU A 104 -15.48 -10.75 3.88
CA GLU A 104 -16.14 -9.72 4.71
C GLU A 104 -16.58 -8.48 3.93
N LYS A 105 -16.37 -8.42 2.61
CA LYS A 105 -16.69 -7.27 1.73
C LYS A 105 -16.05 -5.95 2.17
N LYS A 106 -14.87 -6.02 2.77
CA LYS A 106 -14.14 -4.87 3.32
C LYS A 106 -13.13 -4.25 2.36
N VAL A 107 -12.76 -4.96 1.30
CA VAL A 107 -11.78 -4.50 0.30
C VAL A 107 -12.33 -4.53 -1.12
N GLU A 108 -11.81 -3.65 -1.97
CA GLU A 108 -12.04 -3.73 -3.40
C GLU A 108 -11.25 -4.89 -4.01
N PRO A 109 -11.83 -5.63 -4.98
CA PRO A 109 -11.10 -6.64 -5.72
C PRO A 109 -9.86 -6.06 -6.39
N MET A 110 -8.68 -6.53 -6.01
CA MET A 110 -7.40 -6.03 -6.52
C MET A 110 -6.42 -7.15 -6.85
N ILE A 111 -5.54 -6.89 -7.80
CA ILE A 111 -4.33 -7.67 -8.03
C ILE A 111 -3.22 -7.15 -7.12
N VAL A 112 -2.44 -8.05 -6.52
CA VAL A 112 -1.25 -7.66 -5.75
C VAL A 112 -0.01 -8.24 -6.41
N VAL A 113 0.95 -7.38 -6.72
CA VAL A 113 2.24 -7.75 -7.28
C VAL A 113 3.28 -7.67 -6.16
N LEU A 114 4.03 -8.77 -5.97
CA LEU A 114 5.09 -8.87 -4.97
C LEU A 114 6.43 -9.02 -5.72
N PRO A 115 7.09 -7.91 -6.06
CA PRO A 115 8.35 -7.95 -6.79
C PRO A 115 9.54 -8.13 -5.85
N ASN A 116 10.69 -8.50 -6.41
CA ASN A 116 11.96 -8.30 -5.72
C ASN A 116 12.38 -6.82 -5.85
N GLY A 117 12.34 -6.09 -4.76
CA GLY A 117 12.69 -4.66 -4.69
C GLY A 117 14.17 -4.35 -4.83
N ARG A 118 15.04 -5.37 -5.02
CA ARG A 118 16.48 -5.24 -5.23
C ARG A 118 16.81 -5.44 -6.71
N ALA A 119 16.85 -4.35 -7.50
CA ALA A 119 17.04 -4.40 -8.95
C ALA A 119 18.52 -4.51 -9.33
N MET A 120 19.02 -5.73 -9.35
CA MET A 120 20.37 -6.09 -9.82
C MET A 120 20.38 -7.54 -10.32
N LYS A 121 21.44 -7.96 -11.02
CA LYS A 121 21.54 -9.31 -11.62
C LYS A 121 21.47 -10.43 -10.56
N ASP A 122 22.25 -10.31 -9.47
CA ASP A 122 22.13 -11.16 -8.28
C ASP A 122 21.25 -10.45 -7.25
N ASP A 123 19.94 -10.59 -7.40
CA ASP A 123 18.96 -9.95 -6.53
C ASP A 123 18.65 -10.73 -5.24
N SER A 124 19.45 -11.75 -4.92
CA SER A 124 19.41 -12.43 -3.62
C SER A 124 19.85 -11.50 -2.48
N PRO A 125 19.38 -11.68 -1.25
CA PRO A 125 19.84 -10.89 -0.10
C PRO A 125 21.34 -11.16 0.21
N GLY A 126 21.85 -12.35 -0.14
CA GLY A 126 23.23 -12.74 0.11
C GLY A 126 23.54 -12.91 1.60
N LYS A 127 24.84 -13.07 1.92
CA LYS A 127 25.30 -13.23 3.31
C LYS A 127 25.35 -11.89 4.05
N ASN A 128 25.67 -10.79 3.35
CA ASN A 128 25.70 -9.44 3.90
C ASN A 128 24.59 -8.61 3.29
N ILE A 129 23.50 -8.47 4.02
CA ILE A 129 22.32 -7.69 3.57
C ILE A 129 22.62 -6.17 3.50
N PHE A 130 23.68 -5.71 4.15
CA PHE A 130 24.13 -4.30 4.15
C PHE A 130 25.25 -4.04 3.11
N ASP A 131 25.53 -4.99 2.20
CA ASP A 131 26.42 -4.73 1.08
C ASP A 131 25.94 -3.51 0.29
N SER A 132 26.86 -2.56 0.02
CA SER A 132 26.51 -1.27 -0.56
C SER A 132 25.86 -1.38 -1.95
N ALA A 133 26.31 -2.33 -2.78
CA ALA A 133 25.70 -2.55 -4.09
C ALA A 133 24.29 -3.13 -3.97
N LYS A 134 24.07 -4.03 -3.01
CA LYS A 134 22.74 -4.59 -2.72
C LYS A 134 21.78 -3.54 -2.16
N VAL A 135 22.27 -2.65 -1.29
CA VAL A 135 21.47 -1.51 -0.76
C VAL A 135 21.14 -0.53 -1.89
N GLN A 136 22.12 -0.18 -2.73
CA GLN A 136 21.90 0.70 -3.88
C GLN A 136 20.90 0.14 -4.89
N ALA A 137 20.84 -1.18 -5.04
CA ALA A 137 19.89 -1.84 -5.93
C ALA A 137 18.41 -1.58 -5.56
N PHE A 138 18.10 -1.25 -4.30
CA PHE A 138 16.78 -0.81 -3.89
C PHE A 138 16.40 0.54 -4.52
N ALA A 139 17.34 1.46 -4.69
CA ALA A 139 17.09 2.70 -5.40
C ALA A 139 16.95 2.47 -6.92
N THR A 140 17.74 1.56 -7.49
CA THR A 140 17.66 1.19 -8.91
C THR A 140 16.29 0.62 -9.28
N PHE A 141 15.61 0.00 -8.33
CA PHE A 141 14.28 -0.60 -8.54
C PHE A 141 13.22 0.41 -8.98
N GLU A 142 13.36 1.71 -8.68
CA GLU A 142 12.44 2.72 -9.21
C GLU A 142 12.35 2.66 -10.75
N LYS A 143 13.50 2.59 -11.42
CA LYS A 143 13.54 2.51 -12.89
C LYS A 143 12.96 1.20 -13.41
N ASP A 144 13.30 0.09 -12.78
CA ASP A 144 12.79 -1.23 -13.14
C ASP A 144 11.26 -1.31 -12.94
N LEU A 145 10.75 -0.79 -11.82
CA LEU A 145 9.32 -0.72 -11.54
C LEU A 145 8.57 0.09 -12.60
N LEU A 146 9.05 1.29 -12.90
CA LEU A 146 8.34 2.24 -13.77
C LEU A 146 8.45 1.89 -15.26
N ASN A 147 9.60 1.38 -15.70
CA ASN A 147 9.90 1.18 -17.11
C ASN A 147 9.74 -0.26 -17.59
N ASP A 148 9.81 -1.24 -16.68
CA ASP A 148 9.80 -2.66 -17.05
C ASP A 148 8.61 -3.39 -16.40
N LEU A 149 8.46 -3.37 -15.06
CA LEU A 149 7.45 -4.17 -14.36
C LEU A 149 6.02 -3.63 -14.56
N ILE A 150 5.77 -2.33 -14.36
CA ILE A 150 4.44 -1.75 -14.56
C ILE A 150 3.96 -1.96 -16.01
N PRO A 151 4.74 -1.65 -17.06
CA PRO A 151 4.35 -1.93 -18.44
C PRO A 151 4.07 -3.41 -18.71
N TYR A 152 4.83 -4.32 -18.08
CA TYR A 152 4.56 -5.75 -18.19
C TYR A 152 3.19 -6.12 -17.59
N ILE A 153 2.89 -5.66 -16.37
CA ILE A 153 1.60 -5.92 -15.72
C ILE A 153 0.46 -5.32 -16.55
N ASP A 154 0.59 -4.06 -16.98
CA ASP A 154 -0.42 -3.35 -17.77
C ASP A 154 -0.76 -4.07 -19.10
N SER A 155 0.19 -4.82 -19.67
CA SER A 155 0.00 -5.54 -20.95
C SER A 155 -0.41 -7.02 -20.80
N HIS A 156 -0.17 -7.66 -19.66
CA HIS A 156 -0.40 -9.10 -19.48
C HIS A 156 -1.60 -9.43 -18.57
N TYR A 157 -2.07 -8.45 -17.80
CA TYR A 157 -3.18 -8.64 -16.88
C TYR A 157 -4.30 -7.64 -17.14
N PRO A 158 -5.56 -7.98 -16.87
CA PRO A 158 -6.68 -7.07 -17.06
C PRO A 158 -6.73 -6.04 -15.92
N VAL A 159 -5.88 -5.02 -16.01
CA VAL A 159 -5.75 -3.99 -14.99
C VAL A 159 -6.15 -2.62 -15.53
N TYR A 160 -6.54 -1.72 -14.61
CA TYR A 160 -6.60 -0.30 -14.91
C TYR A 160 -5.18 0.27 -14.96
N THR A 161 -4.90 1.15 -15.94
CA THR A 161 -3.54 1.67 -16.18
C THR A 161 -3.33 3.08 -15.64
N ASP A 162 -4.38 3.70 -15.11
CA ASP A 162 -4.32 5.03 -14.53
C ASP A 162 -3.81 5.02 -13.08
N ARG A 163 -3.44 6.20 -12.58
CA ARG A 163 -2.89 6.38 -11.25
C ARG A 163 -3.88 6.09 -10.11
N GLU A 164 -5.17 6.31 -10.36
CA GLU A 164 -6.21 6.17 -9.33
C GLU A 164 -6.50 4.70 -9.01
N HIS A 165 -6.09 3.80 -9.90
CA HIS A 165 -6.17 2.35 -9.71
C HIS A 165 -4.80 1.71 -9.47
N ARG A 166 -3.78 2.51 -9.06
CA ARG A 166 -2.44 1.98 -8.77
C ARG A 166 -1.96 2.44 -7.40
N ALA A 167 -1.64 1.45 -6.56
CA ALA A 167 -1.10 1.64 -5.22
C ALA A 167 0.31 1.06 -5.11
N ILE A 168 1.10 1.62 -4.20
CA ILE A 168 2.38 1.09 -3.78
C ILE A 168 2.45 1.08 -2.26
N ALA A 169 2.86 -0.04 -1.68
CA ALA A 169 3.09 -0.15 -0.24
C ALA A 169 4.26 -1.08 0.05
N GLY A 170 4.82 -1.01 1.25
CA GLY A 170 5.89 -1.92 1.64
C GLY A 170 6.35 -1.75 3.07
N LEU A 171 7.15 -2.72 3.52
CA LEU A 171 7.73 -2.76 4.85
C LEU A 171 9.23 -2.36 4.82
N SER A 172 9.72 -1.73 5.88
CA SER A 172 11.15 -1.45 6.08
C SER A 172 11.78 -0.74 4.88
N MET A 173 12.75 -1.35 4.19
CA MET A 173 13.32 -0.83 2.93
C MET A 173 12.24 -0.62 1.87
N GLY A 174 11.27 -1.53 1.75
CA GLY A 174 10.10 -1.37 0.88
C GLY A 174 9.17 -0.23 1.30
N GLY A 175 9.09 0.07 2.60
CA GLY A 175 8.40 1.26 3.12
C GLY A 175 9.08 2.56 2.66
N GLY A 176 10.41 2.61 2.74
CA GLY A 176 11.20 3.72 2.19
C GLY A 176 11.04 3.87 0.68
N GLN A 177 11.09 2.73 -0.06
CA GLN A 177 10.81 2.73 -1.51
C GLN A 177 9.40 3.24 -1.81
N SER A 178 8.40 2.83 -1.04
CA SER A 178 7.00 3.26 -1.26
C SER A 178 6.85 4.76 -1.11
N LEU A 179 7.50 5.37 -0.12
CA LEU A 179 7.54 6.82 0.03
C LEU A 179 8.31 7.49 -1.13
N ASN A 180 9.52 7.02 -1.42
CA ASN A 180 10.38 7.61 -2.45
C ASN A 180 9.73 7.56 -3.84
N PHE A 181 9.24 6.39 -4.23
CA PHE A 181 8.70 6.16 -5.58
C PHE A 181 7.27 6.67 -5.72
N GLY A 182 6.43 6.43 -4.69
CA GLY A 182 5.04 6.87 -4.70
C GLY A 182 4.91 8.38 -4.72
N LEU A 183 5.59 9.09 -3.80
CA LEU A 183 5.56 10.54 -3.73
C LEU A 183 6.33 11.20 -4.88
N GLY A 184 7.43 10.59 -5.34
CA GLY A 184 8.18 11.06 -6.50
C GLY A 184 7.43 10.90 -7.83
N ASN A 185 6.45 9.99 -7.89
CA ASN A 185 5.70 9.65 -9.11
C ASN A 185 4.17 9.71 -8.88
N LEU A 186 3.66 10.84 -8.39
CA LEU A 186 2.22 11.04 -8.14
C LEU A 186 1.35 10.92 -9.41
N ASN A 187 1.95 11.03 -10.60
CA ASN A 187 1.28 10.75 -11.87
C ASN A 187 1.11 9.25 -12.16
N LYS A 188 1.74 8.38 -11.37
CA LYS A 188 1.65 6.90 -11.48
C LYS A 188 0.90 6.28 -10.31
N PHE A 189 1.01 6.85 -9.10
CA PHE A 189 0.44 6.32 -7.87
C PHE A 189 -0.45 7.35 -7.18
N ALA A 190 -1.64 6.94 -6.74
CA ALA A 190 -2.53 7.77 -5.94
C ALA A 190 -2.61 7.31 -4.48
N TRP A 191 -2.22 6.07 -4.19
CA TRP A 191 -2.34 5.38 -2.91
C TRP A 191 -0.97 4.88 -2.48
N ILE A 192 -0.49 5.33 -1.32
CA ILE A 192 0.87 5.06 -0.86
C ILE A 192 0.80 4.56 0.59
N GLY A 193 1.44 3.42 0.86
CA GLY A 193 1.55 2.83 2.20
C GLY A 193 3.00 2.58 2.60
N ALA A 194 3.42 3.05 3.76
CA ALA A 194 4.74 2.79 4.31
C ALA A 194 4.62 2.21 5.72
N PHE A 195 5.12 0.98 5.89
CA PHE A 195 5.13 0.27 7.16
C PHE A 195 6.56 0.24 7.70
N SER A 196 6.84 0.92 8.81
CA SER A 196 8.17 1.03 9.42
C SER A 196 9.26 1.43 8.43
N ALA A 197 9.10 2.57 7.75
CA ALA A 197 10.03 3.04 6.72
C ALA A 197 11.48 3.09 7.21
N ALA A 198 12.44 2.60 6.39
CA ALA A 198 13.84 2.42 6.72
C ALA A 198 14.71 3.64 6.31
N PRO A 199 16.03 3.63 6.65
CA PRO A 199 16.95 4.73 6.36
C PRO A 199 17.11 5.13 4.89
N ASN A 200 16.71 4.28 3.93
CA ASN A 200 16.68 4.62 2.50
C ASN A 200 15.61 5.66 2.15
N THR A 201 14.75 6.02 3.10
CA THR A 201 13.75 7.07 2.93
C THR A 201 14.44 8.43 2.77
N LYS A 202 14.18 9.11 1.67
CA LYS A 202 14.65 10.48 1.41
C LYS A 202 14.23 11.43 2.52
N LYS A 203 14.83 12.60 2.58
CA LYS A 203 14.39 13.66 3.49
C LYS A 203 12.97 14.10 3.13
N PRO A 204 12.15 14.55 4.08
CA PRO A 204 10.76 14.93 3.82
C PRO A 204 10.60 16.00 2.74
N GLU A 205 11.46 17.00 2.73
CA GLU A 205 11.50 18.07 1.73
C GLU A 205 11.85 17.58 0.31
N GLU A 206 12.58 16.47 0.21
CA GLU A 206 12.88 15.80 -1.07
C GLU A 206 11.74 14.87 -1.50
N LEU A 207 11.02 14.30 -0.54
CA LEU A 207 9.83 13.46 -0.80
C LEU A 207 8.66 14.30 -1.32
N VAL A 208 8.45 15.47 -0.73
CA VAL A 208 7.32 16.36 -1.04
C VAL A 208 7.84 17.80 -1.26
N PRO A 209 8.56 18.03 -2.37
CA PRO A 209 9.08 19.38 -2.67
C PRO A 209 7.96 20.38 -3.03
N ASP A 210 6.78 19.88 -3.39
CA ASP A 210 5.57 20.66 -3.69
C ASP A 210 4.39 20.11 -2.89
N PRO A 211 4.17 20.60 -1.65
CA PRO A 211 3.06 20.16 -0.81
C PRO A 211 1.67 20.42 -1.41
N GLU A 212 1.51 21.49 -2.20
CA GLU A 212 0.24 21.80 -2.84
C GLU A 212 -0.12 20.75 -3.90
N LYS A 213 0.84 20.36 -4.72
CA LYS A 213 0.68 19.27 -5.67
C LYS A 213 0.35 17.94 -4.96
N ALA A 214 1.05 17.65 -3.86
CA ALA A 214 0.77 16.45 -3.08
C ALA A 214 -0.66 16.43 -2.53
N ARG A 215 -1.14 17.55 -1.95
CA ARG A 215 -2.53 17.70 -1.47
C ARG A 215 -3.57 17.42 -2.57
N LYS A 216 -3.31 17.90 -3.79
CA LYS A 216 -4.24 17.73 -4.92
C LYS A 216 -4.24 16.32 -5.51
N MET A 217 -3.09 15.65 -5.45
CA MET A 217 -2.91 14.38 -6.16
C MET A 217 -3.04 13.14 -5.29
N LEU A 218 -2.71 13.18 -4.01
CA LEU A 218 -2.85 12.03 -3.12
C LEU A 218 -4.32 11.68 -2.88
N LYS A 219 -4.64 10.40 -2.96
CA LYS A 219 -5.92 9.85 -2.48
C LYS A 219 -5.75 9.29 -1.07
N LEU A 220 -4.61 8.66 -0.78
CA LEU A 220 -4.24 8.19 0.54
C LEU A 220 -2.71 8.13 0.66
N LEU A 221 -2.19 8.66 1.75
CA LEU A 221 -0.85 8.39 2.24
C LEU A 221 -0.95 7.80 3.66
N TRP A 222 -0.57 6.54 3.80
CA TRP A 222 -0.54 5.79 5.05
C TRP A 222 0.90 5.61 5.51
N ILE A 223 1.20 6.01 6.74
CA ILE A 223 2.50 5.82 7.39
C ILE A 223 2.24 5.14 8.72
N SER A 224 2.74 3.93 8.91
CA SER A 224 2.62 3.21 10.19
C SER A 224 3.95 2.70 10.70
N CYS A 225 4.04 2.55 12.03
CA CYS A 225 5.24 2.04 12.70
C CYS A 225 4.87 1.46 14.07
N GLY A 226 5.69 0.54 14.58
CA GLY A 226 5.66 0.17 15.98
C GLY A 226 6.21 1.30 16.86
N ASP A 227 5.64 1.51 18.05
CA ASP A 227 6.07 2.53 19.01
C ASP A 227 7.48 2.28 19.56
N SER A 228 7.89 1.02 19.59
CA SER A 228 9.21 0.56 20.05
C SER A 228 10.14 0.18 18.88
N ASP A 229 9.76 0.51 17.65
CA ASP A 229 10.59 0.29 16.47
C ASP A 229 11.75 1.28 16.44
N ARG A 230 12.99 0.78 16.33
CA ARG A 230 14.21 1.60 16.27
C ARG A 230 14.25 2.54 15.06
N LEU A 231 13.45 2.28 14.03
CA LEU A 231 13.36 3.09 12.81
C LEU A 231 12.22 4.12 12.83
N ILE A 232 11.49 4.25 13.93
CA ILE A 232 10.32 5.14 14.06
C ILE A 232 10.63 6.59 13.66
N THR A 233 11.87 7.04 13.84
CA THR A 233 12.30 8.40 13.49
C THR A 233 12.13 8.74 12.02
N PHE A 234 12.25 7.76 11.12
CA PHE A 234 12.05 7.95 9.67
C PHE A 234 10.57 8.18 9.34
N SER A 235 9.68 7.44 9.96
CA SER A 235 8.22 7.64 9.85
C SER A 235 7.81 8.97 10.49
N LYS A 236 8.32 9.26 11.69
CA LYS A 236 7.97 10.47 12.44
C LYS A 236 8.40 11.75 11.72
N ARG A 237 9.64 11.84 11.24
CA ARG A 237 10.10 13.05 10.53
C ARG A 237 9.26 13.35 9.28
N THR A 238 8.82 12.28 8.57
CA THR A 238 7.96 12.43 7.41
C THR A 238 6.57 12.93 7.83
N HIS A 239 5.99 12.36 8.89
CA HIS A 239 4.73 12.83 9.49
C HIS A 239 4.81 14.30 9.92
N ASP A 240 5.85 14.68 10.67
CA ASP A 240 6.01 16.04 11.19
C ASP A 240 6.04 17.07 10.03
N TYR A 241 6.78 16.77 8.96
CA TYR A 241 6.85 17.62 7.78
C TYR A 241 5.50 17.72 7.07
N LEU A 242 4.83 16.61 6.82
CA LEU A 242 3.53 16.58 6.15
C LEU A 242 2.47 17.35 6.96
N THR A 243 2.52 17.25 8.29
CA THR A 243 1.63 17.98 9.19
C THR A 243 1.90 19.48 9.12
N ALA A 244 3.18 19.90 9.14
CA ALA A 244 3.58 21.30 9.05
C ALA A 244 3.18 21.95 7.72
N HIS A 245 2.97 21.15 6.66
CA HIS A 245 2.62 21.62 5.32
C HIS A 245 1.18 21.25 4.92
N ASP A 246 0.33 20.85 5.87
CA ASP A 246 -1.07 20.49 5.65
C ASP A 246 -1.29 19.43 4.54
N VAL A 247 -0.35 18.50 4.35
CA VAL A 247 -0.51 17.39 3.41
C VAL A 247 -1.30 16.27 4.09
N PRO A 248 -2.50 15.89 3.58
CA PRO A 248 -3.33 14.86 4.19
C PRO A 248 -2.63 13.50 4.22
N HIS A 249 -2.56 12.88 5.40
CA HIS A 249 -1.98 11.56 5.59
C HIS A 249 -2.50 10.93 6.88
N ILE A 250 -2.40 9.61 6.97
CA ILE A 250 -2.64 8.86 8.21
C ILE A 250 -1.29 8.50 8.79
N TYR A 251 -1.05 8.89 10.03
CA TYR A 251 0.10 8.44 10.81
C TYR A 251 -0.37 7.52 11.93
N TYR A 252 -0.12 6.22 11.77
CA TYR A 252 -0.61 5.18 12.66
C TYR A 252 0.53 4.53 13.43
N ILE A 253 0.53 4.71 14.75
CA ILE A 253 1.51 4.11 15.65
C ILE A 253 0.80 3.11 16.54
N GLU A 254 1.39 1.93 16.68
CA GLU A 254 0.86 0.85 17.50
C GLU A 254 1.96 0.23 18.37
N PRO A 255 1.60 -0.47 19.46
CA PRO A 255 2.57 -1.20 20.25
C PRO A 255 3.25 -2.29 19.44
N GLY A 256 4.58 -2.26 19.39
CA GLY A 256 5.38 -3.26 18.70
C GLY A 256 6.75 -2.74 18.27
N VAL A 257 7.53 -3.66 17.71
CA VAL A 257 8.88 -3.43 17.21
C VAL A 257 8.92 -3.54 15.67
N HIS A 258 10.10 -3.67 15.10
CA HIS A 258 10.31 -3.86 13.63
C HIS A 258 9.99 -5.29 13.22
N GLU A 259 8.70 -5.65 13.10
CA GLU A 259 8.24 -7.03 12.93
C GLU A 259 6.97 -7.19 12.10
N PHE A 260 6.74 -8.41 11.59
CA PHE A 260 5.58 -8.73 10.75
C PHE A 260 4.23 -8.54 11.45
N LYS A 261 4.16 -8.65 12.77
CA LYS A 261 2.93 -8.37 13.53
C LYS A 261 2.42 -6.96 13.25
N VAL A 262 3.29 -5.97 13.30
CA VAL A 262 3.00 -4.56 12.99
C VAL A 262 2.68 -4.38 11.50
N TRP A 263 3.47 -4.98 10.62
CA TRP A 263 3.30 -4.80 9.18
C TRP A 263 2.04 -5.48 8.63
N LYS A 264 1.67 -6.65 9.14
CA LYS A 264 0.41 -7.33 8.82
C LYS A 264 -0.81 -6.49 9.22
N ASN A 265 -0.78 -5.90 10.42
CA ASN A 265 -1.83 -4.98 10.86
C ASN A 265 -1.91 -3.75 9.95
N GLY A 266 -0.75 -3.16 9.61
CA GLY A 266 -0.68 -2.06 8.64
C GLY A 266 -1.28 -2.42 7.29
N LEU A 267 -0.95 -3.60 6.74
CA LEU A 267 -1.52 -4.10 5.48
C LEU A 267 -3.04 -4.32 5.58
N TYR A 268 -3.52 -4.95 6.68
CA TYR A 268 -4.93 -5.17 6.92
C TYR A 268 -5.72 -3.86 6.90
N MET A 269 -5.22 -2.81 7.54
CA MET A 269 -5.89 -1.52 7.62
C MET A 269 -5.79 -0.76 6.29
N PHE A 270 -4.61 -0.68 5.70
CA PHE A 270 -4.36 0.00 4.45
C PHE A 270 -5.20 -0.57 3.29
N SER A 271 -5.29 -1.90 3.20
CA SER A 271 -6.05 -2.58 2.14
C SER A 271 -7.54 -2.23 2.16
N GLN A 272 -8.11 -1.93 3.31
CA GLN A 272 -9.51 -1.55 3.44
C GLN A 272 -9.81 -0.12 2.97
N LEU A 273 -8.78 0.72 2.83
CA LEU A 273 -8.89 2.13 2.49
C LEU A 273 -8.62 2.43 1.01
N ILE A 274 -7.75 1.62 0.37
CA ILE A 274 -7.35 1.87 -1.02
C ILE A 274 -8.44 1.55 -2.03
N PHE A 275 -8.41 2.26 -3.15
CA PHE A 275 -9.30 2.11 -4.31
C PHE A 275 -10.79 2.40 -4.02
N LYS A 276 -11.06 3.07 -2.91
CA LYS A 276 -12.41 3.51 -2.50
C LYS A 276 -12.45 5.03 -2.44
N PRO A 277 -13.65 5.64 -2.55
CA PRO A 277 -13.78 7.05 -2.24
C PRO A 277 -13.29 7.33 -0.81
N VAL A 278 -12.36 8.27 -0.67
CA VAL A 278 -11.76 8.64 0.61
C VAL A 278 -12.06 10.10 0.87
N ASP A 279 -12.70 10.39 2.00
CA ASP A 279 -12.84 11.75 2.51
C ASP A 279 -11.61 12.07 3.37
N THR A 280 -10.66 12.80 2.78
CA THR A 280 -9.42 13.16 3.47
C THR A 280 -9.64 14.14 4.62
N SER A 281 -10.80 14.82 4.68
CA SER A 281 -11.13 15.73 5.79
C SER A 281 -11.42 14.98 7.10
N THR A 282 -11.79 13.70 7.00
CA THR A 282 -12.07 12.84 8.14
C THR A 282 -10.84 12.09 8.67
N PHE A 283 -9.68 12.19 8.00
CA PHE A 283 -8.48 11.54 8.46
C PHE A 283 -7.97 12.20 9.74
N PRO A 284 -7.82 11.42 10.82
CA PRO A 284 -7.15 11.94 11.99
C PRO A 284 -5.70 12.28 11.61
N LYS A 285 -5.23 13.47 11.97
CA LYS A 285 -3.83 13.89 11.74
C LYS A 285 -2.85 12.95 12.44
N TYR A 286 -3.31 12.30 13.50
CA TYR A 286 -2.54 11.35 14.29
C TYR A 286 -3.48 10.29 14.88
N VAL A 287 -3.20 9.02 14.62
CA VAL A 287 -3.90 7.89 15.27
C VAL A 287 -2.88 7.13 16.11
N TYR A 288 -3.00 7.27 17.41
CA TYR A 288 -2.29 6.45 18.39
C TYR A 288 -3.30 5.56 19.10
N ASN A 289 -3.03 4.27 19.17
CA ASN A 289 -3.88 3.33 19.89
C ASN A 289 -3.21 2.88 21.20
N PRO A 290 -3.42 3.59 22.33
CA PRO A 290 -2.82 3.22 23.62
C PRO A 290 -3.42 1.94 24.22
N GLY A 291 -4.56 1.45 23.71
CA GLY A 291 -5.27 0.31 24.27
C GLY A 291 -4.75 -1.07 23.83
N ALA A 292 -3.89 -1.14 22.81
CA ALA A 292 -3.34 -2.42 22.35
C ALA A 292 -2.26 -2.98 23.28
N SER A 293 -1.72 -2.18 24.21
CA SER A 293 -0.68 -2.59 25.16
C SER A 293 -1.20 -3.29 26.43
N GLN A 294 -2.53 -3.46 26.60
CA GLN A 294 -3.12 -3.98 27.85
C GLN A 294 -3.91 -5.29 27.69
N LYS A 295 -3.61 -6.09 26.65
CA LYS A 295 -4.21 -7.44 26.56
C LYS A 295 -3.20 -8.48 26.13
#